data_3eb31008a9fa1b0a0f92c365668dfd61
#
_entry.id   3eb31008a9fa1b0a0f92c365668dfd61
#
_cell.length_a   1.000
_cell.length_b   1.000
_cell.length_c   1.000
_cell.angle_alpha   90.00
_cell.angle_beta   90.00
_cell.angle_gamma   90.00
#
_symmetry.space_group_name_H-M   'P 1'
#
loop_
_entity.id
_entity.type
_entity.pdbx_description
1 polymer ?
#
loop_
_entity_poly.entity_id
_entity_poly.type
_entity_poly.pdbx_seq_one_letter_code
_entity_poly.pdbx_strand_id
1 'polypeptide(L)'
;MSQYLIFQLHGPMASWGVDAPGEVRHTHELPSRSALLGLLAAGVGIRRDDTERLNAFNRHYSLVVCASRNPRWARDYHTVQMPKEVRKARYFSRREELSDPDLLSAIISRRDYYTDAWWMVAVATTADAPYSLEQLQDGLRHPVFPLYLGRKSHPLALPLAPLLLEGNASDVLRNAYQQYQDRFRELKVSLPKLQDECWWEGEHDGLVASKILRRRDVPLNRQQWLFGERTVNQGPWLSKEEPCTSQE
;
A
#
# COMPACT_ATOMS: atom_id res chain seq x y z
N MET A 1 7.33 -21.21 -15.19
CA MET A 1 6.15 -20.58 -14.59
C MET A 1 6.63 -19.67 -13.50
N SER A 2 6.06 -18.46 -13.41
CA SER A 2 6.45 -17.49 -12.37
C SER A 2 5.68 -17.79 -11.09
N GLN A 3 6.34 -17.62 -9.93
CA GLN A 3 5.69 -17.72 -8.62
C GLN A 3 5.35 -16.32 -8.11
N TYR A 4 4.19 -16.19 -7.46
CA TYR A 4 3.69 -14.94 -6.90
C TYR A 4 3.27 -15.13 -5.44
N LEU A 5 3.64 -14.16 -4.61
CA LEU A 5 3.05 -13.97 -3.30
C LEU A 5 1.87 -12.99 -3.44
N ILE A 6 0.67 -13.43 -3.11
CA ILE A 6 -0.52 -12.59 -3.19
C ILE A 6 -1.08 -12.38 -1.79
N PHE A 7 -1.42 -11.14 -1.46
CA PHE A 7 -2.05 -10.80 -0.19
C PHE A 7 -3.07 -9.69 -0.37
N GLN A 8 -3.96 -9.55 0.61
CA GLN A 8 -4.98 -8.53 0.62
C GLN A 8 -4.70 -7.42 1.63
N LEU A 9 -5.19 -6.23 1.32
CA LEU A 9 -5.18 -5.07 2.21
C LEU A 9 -6.62 -4.57 2.37
N HIS A 10 -7.12 -4.58 3.59
CA HIS A 10 -8.44 -4.03 3.92
C HIS A 10 -8.43 -3.45 5.33
N GLY A 11 -9.09 -2.32 5.47
CA GLY A 11 -9.25 -1.64 6.75
C GLY A 11 -10.27 -0.52 6.65
N PRO A 12 -10.76 -0.03 7.80
CA PRO A 12 -11.76 1.05 7.84
C PRO A 12 -11.22 2.34 7.24
N MET A 13 -9.91 2.54 7.27
CA MET A 13 -9.23 3.70 6.68
C MET A 13 -7.90 3.30 6.07
N ALA A 14 -7.53 3.92 4.95
CA ALA A 14 -6.22 3.78 4.33
C ALA A 14 -5.75 5.11 3.73
N SER A 15 -4.46 5.37 3.81
CA SER A 15 -3.85 6.58 3.24
C SER A 15 -2.57 6.23 2.49
N TRP A 16 -2.64 6.34 1.18
CA TRP A 16 -1.49 6.14 0.32
C TRP A 16 -0.92 7.50 -0.08
N GLY A 17 0.00 8.00 0.75
CA GLY A 17 0.54 9.36 0.62
C GLY A 17 1.17 9.61 -0.75
N VAL A 18 0.94 10.82 -1.23
CA VAL A 18 1.64 11.44 -2.36
C VAL A 18 2.46 12.61 -1.84
N ASP A 19 3.21 13.28 -2.71
CA ASP A 19 3.90 14.52 -2.37
C ASP A 19 2.90 15.51 -1.76
N ALA A 20 3.19 16.00 -0.57
CA ALA A 20 2.28 16.83 0.21
C ALA A 20 2.97 18.10 0.70
N PRO A 21 3.24 19.07 -0.18
CA PRO A 21 3.68 20.38 0.25
C PRO A 21 2.54 21.12 0.98
N GLY A 22 2.83 21.70 2.15
CA GLY A 22 1.87 22.50 2.89
C GLY A 22 0.93 21.73 3.83
N GLU A 23 -0.29 22.23 4.00
CA GLU A 23 -1.25 21.79 5.03
C GLU A 23 -1.99 20.50 4.68
N VAL A 24 -2.15 20.21 3.38
CA VAL A 24 -2.97 19.08 2.91
C VAL A 24 -2.11 17.84 2.74
N ARG A 25 -2.52 16.75 3.35
CA ARG A 25 -1.94 15.42 3.22
C ARG A 25 -2.84 14.57 2.32
N HIS A 26 -2.62 14.68 1.02
CA HIS A 26 -3.39 13.95 0.02
C HIS A 26 -3.17 12.44 0.10
N THR A 27 -4.12 11.68 -0.42
CA THR A 27 -4.02 10.22 -0.62
C THR A 27 -4.26 9.88 -2.08
N HIS A 28 -3.59 8.86 -2.56
CA HIS A 28 -3.88 8.25 -3.85
C HIS A 28 -4.81 7.04 -3.67
N GLU A 29 -5.54 6.67 -4.71
CA GLU A 29 -6.42 5.49 -4.70
C GLU A 29 -5.62 4.18 -4.57
N LEU A 30 -4.44 4.13 -5.19
CA LEU A 30 -3.57 2.96 -5.16
C LEU A 30 -2.45 3.11 -4.13
N PRO A 31 -2.12 2.04 -3.41
CA PRO A 31 -0.92 2.01 -2.58
C PRO A 31 0.32 2.37 -3.42
N SER A 32 1.19 3.16 -2.83
CA SER A 32 2.47 3.48 -3.47
C SER A 32 3.43 2.29 -3.35
N ARG A 33 4.38 2.19 -4.30
CA ARG A 33 5.47 1.21 -4.23
C ARG A 33 6.18 1.27 -2.88
N SER A 34 6.50 2.47 -2.43
CA SER A 34 7.17 2.68 -1.16
C SER A 34 6.36 2.24 0.06
N ALA A 35 5.03 2.31 0.01
CA ALA A 35 4.17 1.83 1.08
C ALA A 35 4.12 0.30 1.11
N LEU A 36 3.96 -0.35 -0.05
CA LEU A 36 3.92 -1.82 -0.16
C LEU A 36 5.26 -2.45 0.22
N LEU A 37 6.37 -1.96 -0.32
CA LEU A 37 7.70 -2.45 0.07
C LEU A 37 8.01 -2.17 1.53
N GLY A 38 7.55 -1.02 2.07
CA GLY A 38 7.67 -0.71 3.49
C GLY A 38 6.86 -1.65 4.39
N LEU A 39 5.68 -2.11 3.95
CA LEU A 39 4.86 -3.09 4.64
C LEU A 39 5.54 -4.46 4.65
N LEU A 40 6.05 -4.93 3.50
CA LEU A 40 6.80 -6.18 3.40
C LEU A 40 8.08 -6.14 4.25
N ALA A 41 8.85 -5.04 4.18
CA ALA A 41 10.05 -4.83 4.98
C ALA A 41 9.76 -4.85 6.48
N ALA A 42 8.62 -4.28 6.91
CA ALA A 42 8.17 -4.33 8.29
C ALA A 42 7.81 -5.75 8.73
N GLY A 43 7.21 -6.55 7.85
CA GLY A 43 6.93 -7.96 8.10
C GLY A 43 8.18 -8.75 8.42
N VAL A 44 9.24 -8.60 7.64
CA VAL A 44 10.54 -9.30 7.84
C VAL A 44 11.51 -8.57 8.78
N GLY A 45 11.08 -7.51 9.45
CA GLY A 45 11.85 -6.83 10.49
C GLY A 45 12.98 -5.93 9.98
N ILE A 46 12.92 -5.42 8.75
CA ILE A 46 13.88 -4.41 8.28
C ILE A 46 13.52 -3.06 8.88
N ARG A 47 14.45 -2.47 9.62
CA ARG A 47 14.26 -1.17 10.25
C ARG A 47 14.37 -0.03 9.23
N ARG A 48 13.67 1.07 9.53
CA ARG A 48 13.65 2.25 8.64
C ARG A 48 15.01 2.95 8.48
N ASP A 49 15.87 2.82 9.47
CA ASP A 49 17.23 3.37 9.51
C ASP A 49 18.27 2.45 8.83
N ASP A 50 17.90 1.22 8.49
CA ASP A 50 18.74 0.26 7.76
C ASP A 50 18.67 0.54 6.24
N THR A 51 19.41 1.55 5.82
CA THR A 51 19.38 2.03 4.43
C THR A 51 19.92 0.99 3.45
N GLU A 52 20.91 0.21 3.84
CA GLU A 52 21.53 -0.80 2.98
C GLU A 52 20.54 -1.92 2.65
N ARG A 53 19.93 -2.53 3.69
CA ARG A 53 18.93 -3.60 3.51
C ARG A 53 17.69 -3.09 2.78
N LEU A 54 17.22 -1.87 3.08
CA LEU A 54 16.09 -1.28 2.35
C LEU A 54 16.39 -1.04 0.88
N ASN A 55 17.60 -0.59 0.54
CA ASN A 55 18.00 -0.38 -0.85
C ASN A 55 18.12 -1.70 -1.61
N ALA A 56 18.69 -2.73 -1.01
CA ALA A 56 18.71 -4.07 -1.58
C ALA A 56 17.28 -4.59 -1.77
N PHE A 57 16.44 -4.47 -0.73
CA PHE A 57 15.04 -4.88 -0.77
C PHE A 57 14.25 -4.20 -1.90
N ASN A 58 14.42 -2.90 -2.10
CA ASN A 58 13.66 -2.12 -3.08
C ASN A 58 13.93 -2.49 -4.56
N ARG A 59 14.98 -3.23 -4.87
CA ARG A 59 15.41 -3.52 -6.26
C ARG A 59 14.84 -4.82 -6.83
N HIS A 60 14.41 -5.74 -5.97
CA HIS A 60 14.23 -7.14 -6.35
C HIS A 60 12.79 -7.62 -6.38
N TYR A 61 11.83 -6.72 -6.15
CA TYR A 61 10.41 -7.08 -6.13
C TYR A 61 9.62 -6.22 -7.10
N SER A 62 8.82 -6.86 -7.93
CA SER A 62 7.82 -6.21 -8.78
C SER A 62 6.42 -6.41 -8.19
N LEU A 63 5.55 -5.43 -8.40
CA LEU A 63 4.26 -5.34 -7.75
C LEU A 63 3.13 -5.25 -8.79
N VAL A 64 2.07 -6.02 -8.57
CA VAL A 64 0.79 -5.88 -9.24
C VAL A 64 -0.26 -5.51 -8.20
N VAL A 65 -1.10 -4.52 -8.48
CA VAL A 65 -2.11 -4.01 -7.57
C VAL A 65 -3.47 -4.00 -8.26
N CYS A 66 -4.44 -4.70 -7.69
CA CYS A 66 -5.85 -4.58 -8.02
C CYS A 66 -6.55 -3.81 -6.91
N ALA A 67 -7.39 -2.83 -7.24
CA ALA A 67 -8.08 -1.97 -6.27
C ALA A 67 -9.60 -2.16 -6.34
N SER A 68 -10.27 -1.92 -5.23
CA SER A 68 -11.74 -1.93 -5.17
C SER A 68 -12.35 -0.85 -6.07
N ARG A 69 -13.55 -1.14 -6.59
CA ARG A 69 -14.37 -0.15 -7.32
C ARG A 69 -14.90 0.90 -6.36
N ASN A 70 -14.84 2.16 -6.79
CA ASN A 70 -15.48 3.30 -6.10
C ASN A 70 -15.18 3.38 -4.59
N PRO A 71 -13.90 3.40 -4.19
CA PRO A 71 -13.56 3.60 -2.78
C PRO A 71 -14.05 4.97 -2.32
N ARG A 72 -14.55 5.05 -1.09
CA ARG A 72 -15.05 6.30 -0.54
C ARG A 72 -13.91 7.16 -0.03
N TRP A 73 -13.77 8.35 -0.60
CA TRP A 73 -12.80 9.34 -0.13
C TRP A 73 -13.38 10.15 1.02
N ALA A 74 -12.54 10.46 2.00
CA ALA A 74 -12.87 11.31 3.13
C ALA A 74 -11.68 12.20 3.52
N ARG A 75 -11.97 13.31 4.21
CA ARG A 75 -10.97 14.26 4.68
C ARG A 75 -11.24 14.65 6.13
N ASP A 76 -10.22 14.47 6.96
CA ASP A 76 -10.20 15.00 8.32
C ASP A 76 -9.61 16.39 8.35
N TYR A 77 -10.15 17.19 9.27
CA TYR A 77 -9.64 18.50 9.61
C TYR A 77 -9.06 18.44 11.03
N HIS A 78 -7.76 18.72 11.14
CA HIS A 78 -7.07 18.71 12.42
C HIS A 78 -6.54 20.09 12.74
N THR A 79 -6.77 20.55 13.96
CA THR A 79 -6.06 21.68 14.55
C THR A 79 -5.06 21.17 15.57
N VAL A 80 -3.84 21.68 15.50
CA VAL A 80 -2.77 21.34 16.45
C VAL A 80 -2.28 22.65 17.07
N GLN A 81 -2.30 22.73 18.39
CA GLN A 81 -1.68 23.85 19.09
C GLN A 81 -0.17 23.66 19.11
N MET A 82 0.53 24.68 18.64
CA MET A 82 1.99 24.77 18.67
C MET A 82 2.40 26.05 19.43
N PRO A 83 3.35 25.96 20.35
CA PRO A 83 3.91 27.15 20.96
C PRO A 83 4.74 27.92 19.94
N LYS A 84 4.72 29.24 20.03
CA LYS A 84 5.69 30.09 19.33
C LYS A 84 7.07 29.82 19.91
N GLU A 85 8.09 29.85 19.06
CA GLU A 85 9.45 29.67 19.51
C GLU A 85 9.85 30.82 20.45
N VAL A 86 10.18 30.48 21.70
CA VAL A 86 10.69 31.42 22.68
C VAL A 86 12.20 31.19 22.84
N ARG A 87 13.00 32.19 22.48
CA ARG A 87 14.45 32.11 22.54
C ARG A 87 14.95 31.72 23.94
N LYS A 88 15.74 30.66 24.02
CA LYS A 88 16.30 30.08 25.25
C LYS A 88 15.31 29.41 26.22
N ALA A 89 14.03 29.31 25.90
CA ALA A 89 13.09 28.54 26.70
C ALA A 89 13.43 27.03 26.58
N ARG A 90 13.36 26.33 27.71
CA ARG A 90 13.48 24.85 27.78
C ARG A 90 12.28 24.34 28.52
N TYR A 91 11.58 23.41 27.90
CA TYR A 91 10.40 22.76 28.47
C TYR A 91 10.72 21.26 28.70
N PHE A 92 10.32 20.73 29.83
CA PHE A 92 10.52 19.32 30.17
C PHE A 92 9.33 18.44 29.83
N SER A 93 8.18 19.05 29.49
CA SER A 93 6.98 18.35 29.09
C SER A 93 6.15 19.15 28.09
N ARG A 94 5.34 18.44 27.28
CA ARG A 94 4.40 19.08 26.34
C ARG A 94 3.37 19.93 27.08
N ARG A 95 2.99 19.54 28.31
CA ARG A 95 2.03 20.29 29.15
C ARG A 95 2.61 21.67 29.52
N GLU A 96 3.87 21.73 29.90
CA GLU A 96 4.58 22.97 30.22
C GLU A 96 4.73 23.86 29.00
N GLU A 97 5.10 23.27 27.85
CA GLU A 97 5.23 23.97 26.58
C GLU A 97 3.93 24.62 26.10
N LEU A 98 2.77 24.05 26.46
CA LEU A 98 1.44 24.54 26.11
C LEU A 98 0.75 25.35 27.23
N SER A 99 1.47 25.71 28.29
CA SER A 99 0.89 26.34 29.47
C SER A 99 0.47 27.80 29.28
N ASP A 100 1.12 28.52 28.37
CA ASP A 100 0.84 29.93 28.08
C ASP A 100 -0.02 30.06 26.82
N PRO A 101 -1.33 30.39 26.94
CA PRO A 101 -2.24 30.55 25.81
C PRO A 101 -1.82 31.63 24.80
N ASP A 102 -1.14 32.70 25.24
CA ASP A 102 -0.76 33.83 24.40
C ASP A 102 0.41 33.47 23.47
N LEU A 103 1.15 32.44 23.82
CA LEU A 103 2.22 31.88 23.01
C LEU A 103 1.75 30.78 22.06
N LEU A 104 0.48 30.36 22.10
CA LEU A 104 -0.03 29.30 21.24
C LEU A 104 -0.46 29.84 19.88
N SER A 105 -0.15 29.06 18.85
CA SER A 105 -0.69 29.21 17.50
C SER A 105 -1.35 27.92 17.05
N ALA A 106 -2.44 28.02 16.29
CA ALA A 106 -3.10 26.86 15.72
C ALA A 106 -2.52 26.57 14.33
N ILE A 107 -2.04 25.34 14.15
CA ILE A 107 -1.67 24.82 12.84
C ILE A 107 -2.80 23.95 12.35
N ILE A 108 -3.24 24.18 11.11
CA ILE A 108 -4.27 23.41 10.44
C ILE A 108 -3.63 22.33 9.59
N SER A 109 -4.17 21.11 9.66
CA SER A 109 -3.78 20.01 8.79
C SER A 109 -5.02 19.30 8.28
N ARG A 110 -5.13 19.18 6.95
CA ARG A 110 -6.18 18.41 6.28
C ARG A 110 -5.57 17.08 5.82
N ARG A 111 -6.25 15.98 6.14
CA ARG A 111 -5.72 14.63 5.89
C ARG A 111 -6.72 13.79 5.14
N ASP A 112 -6.36 13.40 3.92
CA ASP A 112 -7.18 12.58 3.07
C ASP A 112 -6.95 11.09 3.36
N TYR A 113 -8.00 10.30 3.19
CA TYR A 113 -7.97 8.85 3.29
C TYR A 113 -9.14 8.23 2.51
N TYR A 114 -9.04 6.94 2.25
CA TYR A 114 -10.14 6.14 1.73
C TYR A 114 -10.72 5.27 2.85
N THR A 115 -12.05 5.08 2.83
CA THR A 115 -12.76 4.21 3.77
C THR A 115 -13.21 2.94 3.08
N ASP A 116 -13.16 1.83 3.84
CA ASP A 116 -13.67 0.51 3.45
C ASP A 116 -13.13 -0.01 2.10
N ALA A 117 -12.01 0.53 1.67
CA ALA A 117 -11.38 0.11 0.41
C ALA A 117 -10.64 -1.21 0.59
N TRP A 118 -10.53 -1.97 -0.49
CA TRP A 118 -9.85 -3.25 -0.55
C TRP A 118 -8.87 -3.29 -1.73
N TRP A 119 -7.70 -3.82 -1.47
CA TRP A 119 -6.67 -4.04 -2.48
C TRP A 119 -6.20 -5.49 -2.43
N MET A 120 -5.96 -6.06 -3.59
CA MET A 120 -5.23 -7.30 -3.76
C MET A 120 -3.88 -6.98 -4.39
N VAL A 121 -2.82 -7.45 -3.78
CA VAL A 121 -1.43 -7.17 -4.19
C VAL A 121 -0.74 -8.46 -4.51
N ALA A 122 -0.12 -8.56 -5.69
CA ALA A 122 0.77 -9.66 -6.04
C ALA A 122 2.21 -9.15 -6.12
N VAL A 123 3.13 -9.97 -5.64
CA VAL A 123 4.57 -9.70 -5.59
C VAL A 123 5.30 -10.80 -6.33
N ALA A 124 6.16 -10.44 -7.27
CA ALA A 124 7.13 -11.34 -7.87
C ALA A 124 8.55 -10.89 -7.50
N THR A 125 9.50 -11.83 -7.53
CA THR A 125 10.89 -11.58 -7.17
C THR A 125 11.82 -11.85 -8.34
N THR A 126 13.00 -11.21 -8.30
CA THR A 126 14.17 -11.63 -9.10
C THR A 126 14.92 -12.76 -8.37
N ALA A 127 15.81 -13.45 -9.09
CA ALA A 127 16.62 -14.54 -8.52
C ALA A 127 17.52 -14.07 -7.36
N ASP A 128 17.97 -12.81 -7.40
CA ASP A 128 18.87 -12.23 -6.39
C ASP A 128 18.13 -11.50 -5.26
N ALA A 129 16.82 -11.76 -5.10
CA ALA A 129 16.02 -11.13 -4.05
C ALA A 129 16.54 -11.51 -2.66
N PRO A 130 16.71 -10.53 -1.73
CA PRO A 130 17.27 -10.80 -0.39
C PRO A 130 16.36 -11.66 0.48
N TYR A 131 15.08 -11.77 0.15
CA TYR A 131 14.10 -12.65 0.79
C TYR A 131 13.28 -13.37 -0.26
N SER A 132 13.07 -14.68 -0.07
CA SER A 132 12.18 -15.46 -0.92
C SER A 132 10.71 -15.08 -0.68
N LEU A 133 9.82 -15.51 -1.59
CA LEU A 133 8.37 -15.27 -1.42
C LEU A 133 7.81 -15.99 -0.20
N GLU A 134 8.37 -17.16 0.18
CA GLU A 134 8.01 -17.91 1.37
C GLU A 134 8.38 -17.15 2.65
N GLN A 135 9.57 -16.54 2.68
CA GLN A 135 10.01 -15.71 3.80
C GLN A 135 9.14 -14.46 3.94
N LEU A 136 8.76 -13.83 2.82
CA LEU A 136 7.82 -12.71 2.83
C LEU A 136 6.42 -13.15 3.29
N GLN A 137 5.95 -14.34 2.86
CA GLN A 137 4.69 -14.91 3.29
C GLN A 137 4.66 -15.10 4.81
N ASP A 138 5.72 -15.69 5.36
CA ASP A 138 5.84 -15.89 6.81
C ASP A 138 5.89 -14.54 7.55
N GLY A 139 6.67 -13.58 7.05
CA GLY A 139 6.70 -12.22 7.59
C GLY A 139 5.36 -11.48 7.55
N LEU A 140 4.48 -11.79 6.60
CA LEU A 140 3.12 -11.25 6.57
C LEU A 140 2.16 -11.97 7.54
N ARG A 141 2.41 -13.25 7.85
CA ARG A 141 1.65 -14.03 8.85
C ARG A 141 2.07 -13.70 10.28
N HIS A 142 3.37 -13.51 10.49
CA HIS A 142 4.00 -13.27 11.78
C HIS A 142 4.90 -12.01 11.73
N PRO A 143 4.30 -10.82 11.55
CA PRO A 143 5.09 -9.61 11.29
C PRO A 143 5.91 -9.19 12.50
N VAL A 144 7.18 -8.87 12.25
CA VAL A 144 8.10 -8.36 13.29
C VAL A 144 7.65 -6.98 13.79
N PHE A 145 7.18 -6.11 12.88
CA PHE A 145 6.64 -4.80 13.24
C PHE A 145 5.15 -4.72 12.90
N PRO A 146 4.36 -3.93 13.66
CA PRO A 146 2.95 -3.71 13.36
C PRO A 146 2.75 -3.19 11.94
N LEU A 147 1.84 -3.83 11.19
CA LEU A 147 1.49 -3.45 9.83
C LEU A 147 0.30 -2.50 9.83
N TYR A 148 0.31 -1.52 8.90
CA TYR A 148 -0.75 -0.52 8.78
C TYR A 148 -0.88 0.00 7.35
N LEU A 149 -2.03 0.57 7.03
CA LEU A 149 -2.39 1.05 5.69
C LEU A 149 -1.95 2.51 5.48
N GLY A 150 -0.62 2.71 5.39
CA GLY A 150 0.02 4.00 5.12
C GLY A 150 0.27 4.86 6.36
N ARG A 151 -0.71 5.04 7.25
CA ARG A 151 -0.56 5.73 8.54
C ARG A 151 -0.71 4.76 9.71
N LYS A 152 0.04 4.95 10.79
CA LYS A 152 -0.07 4.10 12.00
C LYS A 152 -1.48 4.06 12.60
N SER A 153 -2.28 5.10 12.38
CA SER A 153 -3.68 5.16 12.81
C SER A 153 -4.66 4.39 11.91
N HIS A 154 -4.18 3.77 10.84
CA HIS A 154 -4.99 3.01 9.89
C HIS A 154 -4.64 1.52 9.96
N PRO A 155 -5.15 0.79 10.96
CA PRO A 155 -4.87 -0.63 11.12
C PRO A 155 -5.54 -1.48 10.05
N LEU A 156 -5.04 -2.69 9.87
CA LEU A 156 -5.71 -3.73 9.12
C LEU A 156 -6.96 -4.20 9.86
N ALA A 157 -8.10 -4.35 9.16
CA ALA A 157 -9.33 -4.92 9.72
C ALA A 157 -9.44 -6.42 9.44
N LEU A 158 -8.79 -6.90 8.38
CA LEU A 158 -8.76 -8.30 7.98
C LEU A 158 -7.33 -8.82 7.94
N PRO A 159 -7.11 -10.12 8.19
CA PRO A 159 -5.82 -10.75 7.97
C PRO A 159 -5.35 -10.56 6.53
N LEU A 160 -4.05 -10.38 6.33
CA LEU A 160 -3.46 -10.26 4.98
C LEU A 160 -3.66 -11.53 4.14
N ALA A 161 -3.82 -12.68 4.79
CA ALA A 161 -4.10 -13.99 4.20
C ALA A 161 -3.19 -14.29 2.98
N PRO A 162 -1.85 -14.27 3.14
CA PRO A 162 -0.93 -14.40 2.02
C PRO A 162 -0.96 -15.79 1.40
N LEU A 163 -1.05 -15.84 0.07
CA LEU A 163 -1.07 -17.04 -0.78
C LEU A 163 0.18 -17.08 -1.64
N LEU A 164 0.75 -18.27 -1.83
CA LEU A 164 1.78 -18.53 -2.84
C LEU A 164 1.14 -19.29 -3.99
N LEU A 165 1.19 -18.73 -5.18
CA LEU A 165 0.57 -19.32 -6.38
C LEU A 165 1.57 -19.27 -7.54
N GLU A 166 1.53 -20.31 -8.39
CA GLU A 166 2.35 -20.44 -9.58
C GLU A 166 1.48 -20.34 -10.85
N GLY A 167 2.00 -19.66 -11.86
CA GLY A 167 1.31 -19.47 -13.13
C GLY A 167 1.62 -18.14 -13.80
N ASN A 168 0.80 -17.77 -14.79
CA ASN A 168 0.81 -16.41 -15.32
C ASN A 168 0.07 -15.45 -14.38
N ALA A 169 0.38 -14.16 -14.45
CA ALA A 169 -0.15 -13.18 -13.50
C ALA A 169 -1.69 -13.08 -13.52
N SER A 170 -2.32 -13.13 -14.69
CA SER A 170 -3.77 -13.05 -14.81
C SER A 170 -4.47 -14.23 -14.12
N ASP A 171 -3.96 -15.45 -14.30
CA ASP A 171 -4.57 -16.66 -13.71
C ASP A 171 -4.36 -16.71 -12.20
N VAL A 172 -3.16 -16.34 -11.69
CA VAL A 172 -2.92 -16.32 -10.25
C VAL A 172 -3.74 -15.25 -9.56
N LEU A 173 -3.94 -14.09 -10.19
CA LEU A 173 -4.81 -13.03 -9.65
C LEU A 173 -6.27 -13.49 -9.60
N ARG A 174 -6.78 -14.16 -10.65
CA ARG A 174 -8.13 -14.70 -10.70
C ARG A 174 -8.35 -15.77 -9.63
N ASN A 175 -7.40 -16.68 -9.50
CA ASN A 175 -7.45 -17.75 -8.50
C ASN A 175 -7.45 -17.16 -7.06
N ALA A 176 -6.54 -16.23 -6.77
CA ALA A 176 -6.49 -15.56 -5.47
C ALA A 176 -7.78 -14.79 -5.17
N TYR A 177 -8.32 -14.06 -6.14
CA TYR A 177 -9.59 -13.34 -5.99
C TYR A 177 -10.72 -14.29 -5.61
N GLN A 178 -10.85 -15.44 -6.28
CA GLN A 178 -11.85 -16.44 -5.97
C GLN A 178 -11.66 -17.00 -4.55
N GLN A 179 -10.45 -17.36 -4.16
CA GLN A 179 -10.17 -17.86 -2.81
C GLN A 179 -10.55 -16.85 -1.72
N TYR A 180 -10.25 -15.54 -1.94
CA TYR A 180 -10.67 -14.49 -1.00
C TYR A 180 -12.18 -14.35 -0.94
N GLN A 181 -12.87 -14.35 -2.08
CA GLN A 181 -14.33 -14.25 -2.12
C GLN A 181 -14.99 -15.42 -1.37
N ASP A 182 -14.52 -16.65 -1.56
CA ASP A 182 -15.06 -17.84 -0.90
C ASP A 182 -14.81 -17.79 0.62
N ARG A 183 -13.58 -17.46 1.04
CA ARG A 183 -13.22 -17.31 2.45
C ARG A 183 -14.07 -16.26 3.17
N PHE A 184 -14.31 -15.12 2.55
CA PHE A 184 -15.10 -14.06 3.18
C PHE A 184 -16.60 -14.35 3.13
N ARG A 185 -17.07 -15.09 2.14
CA ARG A 185 -18.44 -15.61 2.12
C ARG A 185 -18.68 -16.54 3.32
N GLU A 186 -17.76 -17.45 3.62
CA GLU A 186 -17.82 -18.31 4.80
C GLU A 186 -17.87 -17.52 6.10
N LEU A 187 -17.08 -16.44 6.19
CA LEU A 187 -17.06 -15.55 7.34
C LEU A 187 -18.24 -14.55 7.38
N LYS A 188 -19.15 -14.59 6.40
CA LYS A 188 -20.26 -13.63 6.21
C LYS A 188 -19.81 -12.17 6.12
N VAL A 189 -18.60 -11.93 5.60
CA VAL A 189 -18.04 -10.62 5.32
C VAL A 189 -18.18 -10.32 3.83
N SER A 190 -18.75 -9.17 3.48
CA SER A 190 -18.83 -8.72 2.09
C SER A 190 -17.62 -7.84 1.76
N LEU A 191 -16.76 -8.32 0.87
CA LEU A 191 -15.67 -7.51 0.32
C LEU A 191 -16.17 -6.62 -0.81
N PRO A 192 -15.61 -5.39 -0.96
CA PRO A 192 -15.83 -4.58 -2.14
C PRO A 192 -15.35 -5.32 -3.41
N LYS A 193 -16.08 -5.16 -4.50
CA LYS A 193 -15.64 -5.71 -5.80
C LYS A 193 -14.39 -4.98 -6.29
N LEU A 194 -13.44 -5.71 -6.87
CA LEU A 194 -12.29 -5.11 -7.54
C LEU A 194 -12.69 -4.47 -8.88
N GLN A 195 -11.89 -3.51 -9.33
CA GLN A 195 -11.94 -2.97 -10.69
C GLN A 195 -11.49 -4.06 -11.68
N ASP A 196 -11.90 -3.94 -12.94
CA ASP A 196 -11.50 -4.88 -13.99
C ASP A 196 -10.04 -4.66 -14.43
N GLU A 197 -9.48 -3.52 -14.10
CA GLU A 197 -8.10 -3.16 -14.37
C GLU A 197 -7.22 -3.35 -13.13
N CYS A 198 -5.94 -3.67 -13.37
CA CYS A 198 -4.88 -3.66 -12.38
C CYS A 198 -3.72 -2.78 -12.84
N TRP A 199 -2.82 -2.49 -11.92
CA TRP A 199 -1.63 -1.66 -12.13
C TRP A 199 -0.39 -2.44 -11.75
N TRP A 200 0.64 -2.42 -12.61
CA TRP A 200 1.85 -3.20 -12.36
C TRP A 200 3.10 -2.52 -12.91
N GLU A 201 4.25 -2.98 -12.46
CA GLU A 201 5.57 -2.59 -12.93
C GLU A 201 6.28 -3.78 -13.59
N GLY A 202 7.12 -3.49 -14.58
CA GLY A 202 7.82 -4.54 -15.34
C GLY A 202 6.90 -5.31 -16.28
N GLU A 203 7.30 -6.53 -16.58
CA GLU A 203 6.57 -7.45 -17.44
C GLU A 203 6.02 -8.61 -16.62
N HIS A 204 4.78 -8.96 -16.85
CA HIS A 204 4.10 -10.09 -16.23
C HIS A 204 3.30 -10.85 -17.27
N ASP A 205 3.56 -12.13 -17.40
CA ASP A 205 2.86 -12.99 -18.35
C ASP A 205 1.34 -12.97 -18.07
N GLY A 206 0.55 -12.80 -19.13
CA GLY A 206 -0.91 -12.75 -19.04
C GLY A 206 -1.47 -11.36 -18.72
N LEU A 207 -0.64 -10.32 -18.53
CA LEU A 207 -1.09 -8.94 -18.41
C LEU A 207 -0.68 -8.12 -19.64
N VAL A 208 -1.64 -7.41 -20.24
CA VAL A 208 -1.42 -6.55 -21.40
C VAL A 208 -1.78 -5.11 -21.04
N ALA A 209 -0.81 -4.22 -21.16
CA ALA A 209 -1.01 -2.81 -20.83
C ALA A 209 -1.91 -2.12 -21.86
N SER A 210 -2.98 -1.48 -21.39
CA SER A 210 -3.80 -0.56 -22.17
C SER A 210 -3.35 0.89 -22.03
N LYS A 211 -2.70 1.21 -20.91
CA LYS A 211 -2.13 2.53 -20.61
C LYS A 211 -0.80 2.40 -19.88
N ILE A 212 0.05 3.40 -20.08
CA ILE A 212 1.33 3.54 -19.38
C ILE A 212 1.32 4.88 -18.64
N LEU A 213 1.55 4.83 -17.34
CA LEU A 213 1.54 5.97 -16.44
C LEU A 213 2.92 6.18 -15.82
N ARG A 214 3.19 7.39 -15.34
CA ARG A 214 4.37 7.69 -14.51
C ARG A 214 3.94 7.96 -13.09
N ARG A 215 4.63 7.38 -12.12
CA ARG A 215 4.41 7.62 -10.69
C ARG A 215 5.74 7.89 -10.00
N ARG A 216 5.73 8.87 -9.09
CA ARG A 216 6.88 9.22 -8.27
C ARG A 216 6.74 8.60 -6.89
N ASP A 217 7.03 7.31 -6.77
CA ASP A 217 6.87 6.57 -5.52
C ASP A 217 7.97 5.52 -5.25
N VAL A 218 9.06 5.56 -6.02
CA VAL A 218 10.25 4.73 -5.79
C VAL A 218 11.08 5.34 -4.67
N PRO A 219 11.27 4.65 -3.53
CA PRO A 219 12.07 5.20 -2.45
C PRO A 219 13.57 5.18 -2.82
N LEU A 220 14.16 6.35 -3.01
CA LEU A 220 15.59 6.52 -3.28
C LEU A 220 16.38 6.76 -1.98
N ASN A 221 15.90 7.64 -1.14
CA ASN A 221 16.49 7.92 0.17
C ASN A 221 15.39 8.23 1.19
N ARG A 222 15.19 7.31 2.14
CA ARG A 222 14.14 7.43 3.16
C ARG A 222 14.43 8.53 4.19
N GLN A 223 15.69 8.82 4.49
CA GLN A 223 16.06 9.85 5.45
C GLN A 223 15.77 11.24 4.89
N GLN A 224 16.01 11.44 3.61
CA GLN A 224 15.77 12.70 2.90
C GLN A 224 14.37 12.77 2.25
N TRP A 225 13.52 11.76 2.40
CA TRP A 225 12.21 11.65 1.73
C TRP A 225 12.30 11.81 0.21
N LEU A 226 13.38 11.31 -0.38
CA LEU A 226 13.62 11.39 -1.81
C LEU A 226 12.98 10.20 -2.52
N PHE A 227 12.15 10.51 -3.52
CA PHE A 227 11.47 9.51 -4.35
C PHE A 227 11.79 9.74 -5.82
N GLY A 228 12.00 8.66 -6.54
CA GLY A 228 12.19 8.62 -7.99
C GLY A 228 10.90 8.27 -8.73
N GLU A 229 10.92 8.50 -10.02
CA GLU A 229 9.84 8.12 -10.93
C GLU A 229 9.99 6.67 -11.37
N ARG A 230 8.86 6.03 -11.69
CA ARG A 230 8.78 4.75 -12.36
C ARG A 230 7.63 4.73 -13.36
N THR A 231 7.73 3.81 -14.29
CA THR A 231 6.64 3.46 -15.19
C THR A 231 5.71 2.48 -14.50
N VAL A 232 4.41 2.70 -14.66
CA VAL A 232 3.33 1.84 -14.19
C VAL A 232 2.44 1.51 -15.38
N ASN A 233 2.30 0.23 -15.66
CA ASN A 233 1.36 -0.28 -16.64
C ASN A 233 -0.03 -0.38 -16.00
N GLN A 234 -1.08 -0.14 -16.78
CA GLN A 234 -2.47 -0.32 -16.40
C GLN A 234 -3.19 -1.11 -17.50
N GLY A 235 -3.98 -2.08 -17.13
CA GLY A 235 -4.75 -2.88 -18.06
C GLY A 235 -5.63 -3.91 -17.38
N PRO A 236 -6.45 -4.65 -18.15
CA PRO A 236 -7.33 -5.66 -17.61
C PRO A 236 -6.56 -6.85 -17.03
N TRP A 237 -6.99 -7.35 -15.89
CA TRP A 237 -6.50 -8.60 -15.29
C TRP A 237 -7.50 -9.75 -15.42
N LEU A 238 -8.76 -9.40 -15.72
CA LEU A 238 -9.78 -10.37 -16.14
C LEU A 238 -9.85 -10.34 -17.66
N SER A 239 -9.56 -11.46 -18.32
CA SER A 239 -9.91 -11.61 -19.74
C SER A 239 -11.43 -11.43 -19.85
N LYS A 240 -11.88 -10.60 -20.78
CA LYS A 240 -13.29 -10.63 -21.22
C LYS A 240 -13.49 -12.04 -21.75
N GLU A 241 -14.32 -12.84 -21.07
CA GLU A 241 -14.86 -14.05 -21.69
C GLU A 241 -15.48 -13.62 -23.01
N GLU A 242 -15.03 -14.20 -24.12
CA GLU A 242 -15.77 -14.08 -25.38
C GLU A 242 -17.21 -14.51 -25.10
N PRO A 243 -18.22 -13.70 -25.48
CA PRO A 243 -19.59 -14.13 -25.30
C PRO A 243 -19.73 -15.45 -26.04
N CYS A 244 -20.10 -16.53 -25.30
CA CYS A 244 -20.52 -17.76 -25.91
C CYS A 244 -21.54 -17.44 -27.01
N THR A 245 -21.13 -17.51 -28.26
CA THR A 245 -22.04 -17.61 -29.39
C THR A 245 -22.74 -18.94 -29.23
N SER A 246 -23.89 -18.93 -28.56
CA SER A 246 -24.88 -19.98 -28.70
C SER A 246 -25.28 -20.02 -30.18
N GLN A 247 -24.68 -20.95 -30.90
CA GLN A 247 -25.21 -21.36 -32.19
C GLN A 247 -26.52 -22.10 -31.91
N GLU A 248 -27.56 -21.55 -32.52
CA GLU A 248 -28.87 -22.22 -32.69
C GLU A 248 -28.75 -23.58 -33.34
#